data_f9540732c61d58713055d92849d82557
#
_entry.id   f9540732c61d58713055d92849d82557
#
_cell.length_a   1.000
_cell.length_b   1.000
_cell.length_c   1.000
_cell.angle_alpha   90.00
_cell.angle_beta   90.00
_cell.angle_gamma   90.00
#
_symmetry.space_group_name_H-M   'P 1'
#
loop_
_entity.id
_entity.type
_entity.pdbx_description
1 polymer ?
#
loop_
_entity_poly.entity_id
_entity_poly.type
_entity_poly.pdbx_seq_one_letter_code
_entity_poly.pdbx_strand_id
1 'polypeptide(L)'
;MKALNLVLIAAILLAACKKEARVAPEPKPLATATAAVAAMDKDTIPDKSGLKLRLYQDSTISDETFIIFNHVSSPDYVFNEDAPYLNGFGHVNIANISRDGTDLAISSLPYSTGMSIGLDIHTKSSGSFFLRISGLYKMPADKQIWLKDNLQKDSIDLRLGNYGFKVDEADINSFGKKRFVLIIK
;
A
#
# COMPACT_ATOMS: atom_id res chain seq x y z
N MET A 1 -70.41 -16.30 47.83
CA MET A 1 -71.49 -15.43 48.28
C MET A 1 -71.15 -14.01 47.82
N LYS A 2 -72.05 -13.44 46.97
CA LYS A 2 -72.42 -12.01 46.81
C LYS A 2 -71.29 -10.98 46.78
N ALA A 3 -70.90 -10.48 45.63
CA ALA A 3 -71.49 -9.34 44.94
C ALA A 3 -71.41 -8.02 45.73
N LEU A 4 -70.73 -7.04 45.21
CA LEU A 4 -71.34 -5.73 45.01
C LEU A 4 -70.48 -4.85 44.04
N ASN A 5 -71.11 -4.41 42.99
CA ASN A 5 -70.71 -3.42 42.05
C ASN A 5 -70.55 -2.02 42.70
N LEU A 6 -69.58 -1.26 42.32
CA LEU A 6 -69.70 0.18 42.40
C LEU A 6 -69.11 0.81 41.11
N VAL A 7 -70.03 1.28 40.27
CA VAL A 7 -69.79 2.08 39.08
C VAL A 7 -69.50 3.52 39.57
N LEU A 8 -68.33 4.02 39.25
CA LEU A 8 -68.03 5.44 39.41
C LEU A 8 -67.75 6.05 38.05
N ILE A 9 -68.72 6.81 37.57
CA ILE A 9 -68.64 7.61 36.33
C ILE A 9 -67.85 8.88 36.66
N ALA A 10 -66.68 8.99 36.11
CA ALA A 10 -65.91 10.27 36.12
C ALA A 10 -65.97 10.88 34.72
N ALA A 11 -66.68 11.99 34.62
CA ALA A 11 -66.72 12.82 33.42
C ALA A 11 -65.38 13.50 33.21
N ILE A 12 -64.69 13.18 32.13
CA ILE A 12 -63.43 13.87 31.74
C ILE A 12 -63.78 14.96 30.74
N LEU A 13 -63.60 16.20 31.20
CA LEU A 13 -63.64 17.43 30.38
C LEU A 13 -62.52 17.39 29.32
N LEU A 14 -62.92 17.32 28.05
CA LEU A 14 -62.03 17.47 26.91
C LEU A 14 -61.65 18.96 26.75
N ALA A 15 -60.51 19.38 27.25
CA ALA A 15 -59.90 20.63 26.89
C ALA A 15 -59.21 20.46 25.54
N ALA A 16 -59.79 21.00 24.49
CA ALA A 16 -59.21 21.07 23.16
C ALA A 16 -58.05 22.07 23.13
N CYS A 17 -56.83 21.58 23.30
CA CYS A 17 -55.64 22.37 22.94
C CYS A 17 -55.54 22.41 21.43
N LYS A 18 -55.80 23.56 20.82
CA LYS A 18 -55.43 23.85 19.44
C LYS A 18 -53.89 23.88 19.38
N LYS A 19 -53.28 22.87 18.82
CA LYS A 19 -51.87 22.84 18.52
C LYS A 19 -51.68 23.62 17.23
N GLU A 20 -51.13 24.82 17.33
CA GLU A 20 -50.66 25.58 16.17
C GLU A 20 -49.57 24.72 15.47
N ALA A 21 -49.81 24.42 14.19
CA ALA A 21 -48.83 23.78 13.35
C ALA A 21 -47.66 24.76 13.18
N ARG A 22 -46.54 24.48 13.88
CA ARG A 22 -45.27 25.08 13.52
C ARG A 22 -44.90 24.57 12.12
N VAL A 23 -44.96 25.51 11.16
CA VAL A 23 -44.37 25.30 9.84
C VAL A 23 -42.88 25.01 10.08
N ALA A 24 -42.48 23.78 9.76
CA ALA A 24 -41.07 23.42 9.77
C ALA A 24 -40.33 24.33 8.76
N PRO A 25 -39.16 24.86 9.08
CA PRO A 25 -38.38 25.61 8.12
C PRO A 25 -38.02 24.69 6.97
N GLU A 26 -38.28 25.16 5.76
CA GLU A 26 -37.95 24.51 4.51
C GLU A 26 -36.47 24.09 4.55
N PRO A 27 -36.10 22.84 4.22
CA PRO A 27 -34.71 22.42 4.23
C PRO A 27 -33.94 23.22 3.18
N LYS A 28 -33.06 24.09 3.67
CA LYS A 28 -32.09 24.80 2.84
C LYS A 28 -31.41 23.79 1.91
N PRO A 29 -31.33 24.00 0.59
CA PRO A 29 -30.66 23.07 -0.30
C PRO A 29 -29.26 22.82 0.22
N LEU A 30 -28.96 21.58 0.56
CA LEU A 30 -27.63 21.13 0.88
C LEU A 30 -26.81 21.37 -0.40
N ALA A 31 -25.95 22.38 -0.37
CA ALA A 31 -25.00 22.59 -1.43
C ALA A 31 -24.24 21.27 -1.58
N THR A 32 -24.52 20.59 -2.68
CA THR A 32 -23.74 19.43 -3.10
C THR A 32 -22.32 19.92 -3.28
N ALA A 33 -21.50 19.74 -2.26
CA ALA A 33 -20.06 19.89 -2.39
C ALA A 33 -19.64 18.82 -3.40
N THR A 34 -19.63 19.19 -4.66
CA THR A 34 -18.89 18.46 -5.67
C THR A 34 -17.45 18.54 -5.20
N ALA A 35 -16.99 17.49 -4.53
CA ALA A 35 -15.58 17.32 -4.27
C ALA A 35 -14.92 17.34 -5.65
N ALA A 36 -14.31 18.46 -5.98
CA ALA A 36 -13.41 18.55 -7.08
C ALA A 36 -12.32 17.52 -6.77
N VAL A 37 -12.40 16.37 -7.40
CA VAL A 37 -11.28 15.45 -7.52
C VAL A 37 -10.26 16.27 -8.29
N ALA A 38 -9.35 16.93 -7.56
CA ALA A 38 -8.21 17.56 -8.17
C ALA A 38 -7.55 16.47 -9.01
N ALA A 39 -7.53 16.69 -10.33
CA ALA A 39 -6.82 15.81 -11.23
C ALA A 39 -5.38 15.79 -10.71
N MET A 40 -4.97 14.68 -10.07
CA MET A 40 -3.59 14.50 -9.65
C MET A 40 -2.74 14.59 -10.89
N ASP A 41 -1.70 15.41 -10.83
CA ASP A 41 -0.69 15.47 -11.87
C ASP A 41 -0.21 14.04 -12.14
N LYS A 42 -0.19 13.64 -13.41
CA LYS A 42 0.23 12.28 -13.81
C LYS A 42 1.64 11.93 -13.31
N ASP A 43 2.42 12.93 -12.97
CA ASP A 43 3.79 12.78 -12.53
C ASP A 43 3.95 12.70 -11.00
N THR A 44 2.84 12.70 -10.24
CA THR A 44 2.86 12.60 -8.79
C THR A 44 2.19 11.34 -8.29
N ILE A 45 2.54 10.95 -7.08
CA ILE A 45 1.81 9.95 -6.28
C ILE A 45 1.51 10.55 -4.90
N PRO A 46 0.45 10.11 -4.21
CA PRO A 46 0.15 10.59 -2.87
C PRO A 46 1.31 10.32 -1.90
N ASP A 47 1.56 11.27 -1.01
CA ASP A 47 2.50 11.05 0.09
C ASP A 47 2.12 9.83 0.91
N LYS A 48 3.16 9.13 1.38
CA LYS A 48 3.04 7.86 2.10
C LYS A 48 2.31 6.78 1.27
N SER A 49 2.41 6.88 -0.05
CA SER A 49 2.18 5.74 -0.92
C SER A 49 3.27 4.71 -0.70
N GLY A 50 2.98 3.44 -0.92
CA GLY A 50 3.96 2.40 -0.65
C GLY A 50 3.81 1.18 -1.53
N LEU A 51 4.93 0.53 -1.72
CA LEU A 51 5.08 -0.70 -2.50
C LEU A 51 5.82 -1.72 -1.66
N LYS A 52 5.23 -2.90 -1.47
CA LYS A 52 5.87 -4.04 -0.84
C LYS A 52 6.16 -5.11 -1.87
N LEU A 53 7.41 -5.54 -1.95
CA LEU A 53 7.87 -6.64 -2.78
C LEU A 53 8.14 -7.87 -1.93
N ARG A 54 7.80 -9.03 -2.46
CA ARG A 54 8.08 -10.32 -1.84
C ARG A 54 8.89 -11.19 -2.78
N LEU A 55 10.05 -11.61 -2.29
CA LEU A 55 10.86 -12.68 -2.86
C LEU A 55 10.45 -13.99 -2.19
N TYR A 56 10.23 -15.05 -2.97
CA TYR A 56 9.88 -16.35 -2.40
C TYR A 56 10.37 -17.50 -3.29
N GLN A 57 10.63 -18.62 -2.65
CA GLN A 57 10.91 -19.89 -3.30
C GLN A 57 9.66 -20.78 -3.30
N ASP A 58 8.97 -20.81 -2.15
CA ASP A 58 7.71 -21.52 -1.93
C ASP A 58 6.84 -20.78 -0.90
N SER A 59 5.84 -21.44 -0.35
CA SER A 59 4.92 -20.84 0.63
C SER A 59 5.56 -20.53 1.98
N THR A 60 6.67 -21.18 2.31
CA THR A 60 7.35 -21.12 3.63
C THR A 60 8.63 -20.29 3.60
N ILE A 61 9.32 -20.27 2.46
CA ILE A 61 10.60 -19.58 2.28
C ILE A 61 10.37 -18.28 1.51
N SER A 62 10.37 -17.17 2.22
CA SER A 62 10.18 -15.84 1.63
C SER A 62 10.77 -14.73 2.47
N ASP A 63 11.02 -13.59 1.84
CA ASP A 63 11.43 -12.33 2.44
C ASP A 63 10.75 -11.16 1.74
N GLU A 64 10.67 -9.99 2.39
CA GLU A 64 9.97 -8.82 1.88
C GLU A 64 10.79 -7.55 2.08
N THR A 65 10.69 -6.62 1.13
CA THR A 65 11.17 -5.25 1.27
C THR A 65 10.04 -4.26 1.02
N PHE A 66 10.07 -3.11 1.70
CA PHE A 66 9.04 -2.09 1.62
C PHE A 66 9.63 -0.74 1.21
N ILE A 67 9.04 -0.14 0.19
CA ILE A 67 9.40 1.18 -0.32
C ILE A 67 8.24 2.13 -0.06
N ILE A 68 8.48 3.21 0.67
CA ILE A 68 7.52 4.26 0.99
C ILE A 68 7.90 5.49 0.17
N PHE A 69 6.93 6.13 -0.47
CA PHE A 69 7.15 7.37 -1.21
C PHE A 69 6.67 8.56 -0.40
N ASN A 70 7.59 9.48 -0.14
CA ASN A 70 7.33 10.70 0.60
C ASN A 70 8.19 11.84 0.03
N HIS A 71 7.56 12.93 -0.41
CA HIS A 71 8.22 14.01 -1.14
C HIS A 71 9.31 14.75 -0.35
N VAL A 72 9.27 14.65 0.98
CA VAL A 72 10.29 15.30 1.87
C VAL A 72 11.45 14.38 2.23
N SER A 73 11.39 13.10 1.85
CA SER A 73 12.44 12.13 2.17
C SER A 73 13.67 12.30 1.30
N SER A 74 14.77 11.69 1.73
CA SER A 74 16.04 11.67 0.99
C SER A 74 16.14 10.40 0.13
N PRO A 75 16.78 10.42 -1.04
CA PRO A 75 17.13 9.21 -1.76
C PRO A 75 18.32 8.45 -1.13
N ASP A 76 19.09 9.09 -0.24
CA ASP A 76 20.15 8.46 0.54
C ASP A 76 19.59 7.94 1.87
N TYR A 77 20.28 7.02 2.50
CA TYR A 77 19.89 6.47 3.80
C TYR A 77 19.74 7.55 4.88
N VAL A 78 18.62 7.53 5.59
CA VAL A 78 18.32 8.41 6.73
C VAL A 78 17.89 7.57 7.94
N PHE A 79 18.66 7.61 9.00
CA PHE A 79 18.50 6.77 10.20
C PHE A 79 17.09 6.76 10.81
N ASN A 80 16.38 7.87 10.77
CA ASN A 80 15.05 7.99 11.38
C ASN A 80 13.88 7.69 10.41
N GLU A 81 14.16 7.48 9.13
CA GLU A 81 13.16 7.27 8.08
C GLU A 81 13.25 5.86 7.48
N ASP A 82 14.45 5.28 7.49
CA ASP A 82 14.76 4.02 6.83
C ASP A 82 15.12 2.94 7.84
N ALA A 83 14.89 1.69 7.46
CA ALA A 83 15.36 0.53 8.21
C ALA A 83 16.42 -0.21 7.40
N PRO A 84 17.68 -0.24 7.85
CA PRO A 84 18.72 -1.02 7.21
C PRO A 84 18.35 -2.50 7.15
N TYR A 85 18.72 -3.14 6.05
CA TYR A 85 18.55 -4.57 5.90
C TYR A 85 19.59 -5.28 6.76
N LEU A 86 19.11 -6.09 7.69
CA LEU A 86 19.96 -6.96 8.48
C LEU A 86 20.08 -8.29 7.74
N ASN A 87 21.26 -8.53 7.15
CA ASN A 87 21.58 -9.80 6.49
C ASN A 87 21.23 -10.95 7.41
N GLY A 88 20.10 -11.59 7.09
CA GLY A 88 19.40 -12.41 8.03
C GLY A 88 19.76 -13.88 7.95
N PHE A 89 19.11 -14.58 8.80
CA PHE A 89 19.17 -16.03 8.91
C PHE A 89 18.30 -16.72 7.83
N GLY A 90 17.60 -15.94 6.99
CA GLY A 90 16.70 -16.44 5.95
C GLY A 90 17.43 -17.19 4.84
N HIS A 91 16.71 -18.09 4.15
CA HIS A 91 17.19 -18.76 2.95
C HIS A 91 17.16 -17.85 1.71
N VAL A 92 16.28 -16.86 1.73
CA VAL A 92 16.16 -15.83 0.70
C VAL A 92 16.21 -14.46 1.39
N ASN A 93 16.82 -13.50 0.74
CA ASN A 93 16.97 -12.15 1.25
C ASN A 93 16.71 -11.15 0.11
N ILE A 94 15.92 -10.13 0.39
CA ILE A 94 15.66 -9.03 -0.55
C ILE A 94 15.75 -7.69 0.18
N ALA A 95 16.57 -6.79 -0.35
CA ALA A 95 16.66 -5.40 0.06
C ALA A 95 16.43 -4.48 -1.13
N ASN A 96 15.92 -3.28 -0.88
CA ASN A 96 16.06 -2.18 -1.82
C ASN A 96 17.32 -1.39 -1.50
N ILE A 97 17.89 -0.72 -2.50
CA ILE A 97 19.19 -0.05 -2.38
C ILE A 97 18.98 1.45 -2.46
N SER A 98 19.38 2.18 -1.42
CA SER A 98 19.43 3.65 -1.44
C SER A 98 20.47 4.18 -2.42
N ARG A 99 20.41 5.47 -2.74
CA ARG A 99 21.34 6.10 -3.69
C ARG A 99 22.80 6.01 -3.24
N ASP A 100 23.06 6.06 -1.93
CA ASP A 100 24.40 5.91 -1.33
C ASP A 100 24.87 4.45 -1.23
N GLY A 101 24.06 3.48 -1.69
CA GLY A 101 24.39 2.05 -1.77
C GLY A 101 24.06 1.24 -0.52
N THR A 102 23.34 1.82 0.45
CA THR A 102 22.91 1.11 1.67
C THR A 102 21.74 0.18 1.35
N ASP A 103 21.80 -1.06 1.85
CA ASP A 103 20.73 -2.04 1.72
C ASP A 103 19.66 -1.79 2.78
N LEU A 104 18.41 -1.67 2.34
CA LEU A 104 17.29 -1.30 3.18
C LEU A 104 16.18 -2.34 3.14
N ALA A 105 15.69 -2.75 4.30
CA ALA A 105 14.46 -3.53 4.44
C ALA A 105 13.23 -2.64 4.22
N ILE A 106 13.31 -1.37 4.69
CA ILE A 106 12.30 -0.35 4.47
C ILE A 106 13.02 0.93 4.06
N SER A 107 12.60 1.53 2.97
CA SER A 107 13.09 2.85 2.53
C SER A 107 11.97 3.86 2.42
N SER A 108 12.30 5.13 2.66
CA SER A 108 11.45 6.28 2.39
C SER A 108 12.12 7.14 1.32
N LEU A 109 11.50 7.25 0.14
CA LEU A 109 12.12 7.87 -1.04
C LEU A 109 11.25 8.98 -1.61
N PRO A 110 11.84 10.07 -2.14
CA PRO A 110 11.08 11.02 -2.93
C PRO A 110 10.70 10.37 -4.26
N TYR A 111 9.43 10.47 -4.64
CA TYR A 111 8.97 9.96 -5.93
C TYR A 111 9.40 10.88 -7.08
N SER A 112 9.80 10.28 -8.18
CA SER A 112 9.92 10.93 -9.49
C SER A 112 9.54 9.96 -10.59
N THR A 113 8.89 10.45 -11.64
CA THR A 113 8.50 9.62 -12.80
C THR A 113 9.73 8.99 -13.44
N GLY A 114 9.65 7.68 -13.70
CA GLY A 114 10.75 6.93 -14.29
C GLY A 114 11.89 6.61 -13.31
N MET A 115 11.68 6.83 -12.00
CA MET A 115 12.70 6.50 -11.01
C MET A 115 13.07 5.03 -11.04
N SER A 116 14.33 4.77 -10.75
CA SER A 116 14.91 3.42 -10.71
C SER A 116 15.44 3.12 -9.32
N ILE A 117 15.08 1.96 -8.78
CA ILE A 117 15.49 1.49 -7.46
C ILE A 117 16.18 0.13 -7.62
N GLY A 118 17.43 0.03 -7.22
CA GLY A 118 18.16 -1.24 -7.22
C GLY A 118 17.58 -2.20 -6.19
N LEU A 119 17.62 -3.49 -6.50
CA LEU A 119 17.29 -4.53 -5.55
C LEU A 119 18.51 -5.42 -5.32
N ASP A 120 18.80 -5.71 -4.06
CA ASP A 120 19.79 -6.71 -3.67
C ASP A 120 19.08 -8.00 -3.31
N ILE A 121 19.38 -9.08 -4.04
CA ILE A 121 18.75 -10.38 -3.84
C ILE A 121 19.85 -11.41 -3.58
N HIS A 122 19.73 -12.12 -2.45
CA HIS A 122 20.60 -13.23 -2.09
C HIS A 122 19.78 -14.46 -1.72
N THR A 123 20.32 -15.62 -2.03
CA THR A 123 19.76 -16.92 -1.66
C THR A 123 20.86 -17.82 -1.12
N LYS A 124 20.51 -18.76 -0.24
CA LYS A 124 21.46 -19.74 0.32
C LYS A 124 21.56 -21.03 -0.49
N SER A 125 20.87 -21.10 -1.63
CA SER A 125 20.90 -22.26 -2.50
C SER A 125 20.57 -21.87 -3.93
N SER A 126 21.12 -22.58 -4.88
CA SER A 126 20.67 -22.53 -6.28
C SER A 126 19.22 -23.00 -6.39
N GLY A 127 18.47 -22.42 -7.32
CA GLY A 127 17.07 -22.80 -7.50
C GLY A 127 16.24 -21.84 -8.31
N SER A 128 14.93 -22.09 -8.31
CA SER A 128 13.94 -21.20 -8.92
C SER A 128 13.27 -20.34 -7.84
N PHE A 129 13.17 -19.04 -8.10
CA PHE A 129 12.61 -18.04 -7.20
C PHE A 129 11.62 -17.17 -7.94
N PHE A 130 10.77 -16.51 -7.19
CA PHE A 130 9.74 -15.62 -7.72
C PHE A 130 9.76 -14.30 -6.98
N LEU A 131 9.57 -13.21 -7.73
CA LEU A 131 9.37 -11.86 -7.20
C LEU A 131 7.98 -11.38 -7.57
N ARG A 132 7.28 -10.77 -6.62
CA ARG A 132 5.96 -10.19 -6.83
C ARG A 132 5.72 -8.96 -5.96
N ILE A 133 4.71 -8.20 -6.32
CA ILE A 133 4.11 -7.23 -5.41
C ILE A 133 3.27 -7.99 -4.37
N SER A 134 3.53 -7.77 -3.09
CA SER A 134 2.75 -8.31 -1.98
C SER A 134 1.82 -7.27 -1.34
N GLY A 135 2.04 -5.98 -1.62
CA GLY A 135 1.18 -4.91 -1.16
C GLY A 135 1.37 -3.60 -1.93
N LEU A 136 0.28 -2.90 -2.16
CA LEU A 136 0.24 -1.56 -2.72
C LEU A 136 -0.60 -0.67 -1.80
N TYR A 137 -0.01 0.43 -1.34
CA TYR A 137 -0.63 1.38 -0.42
C TYR A 137 -0.75 2.73 -1.11
N LYS A 138 -1.96 3.19 -1.36
CA LYS A 138 -2.24 4.47 -2.05
C LYS A 138 -1.51 4.66 -3.39
N MET A 139 -0.97 3.61 -3.98
CA MET A 139 -0.33 3.67 -5.30
C MET A 139 -1.39 3.80 -6.38
N PRO A 140 -1.37 4.86 -7.20
CA PRO A 140 -2.33 5.04 -8.29
C PRO A 140 -2.33 3.85 -9.25
N ALA A 141 -3.50 3.52 -9.79
CA ALA A 141 -3.66 2.35 -10.65
C ALA A 141 -2.97 2.52 -12.02
N ASP A 142 -2.79 3.76 -12.46
CA ASP A 142 -2.15 4.13 -13.72
C ASP A 142 -0.61 4.04 -13.66
N LYS A 143 -0.02 3.97 -12.45
CA LYS A 143 1.43 3.81 -12.30
C LYS A 143 1.85 2.37 -12.59
N GLN A 144 2.72 2.19 -13.57
CA GLN A 144 3.33 0.91 -13.90
C GLN A 144 4.53 0.64 -13.00
N ILE A 145 4.72 -0.62 -12.62
CA ILE A 145 5.80 -1.05 -11.73
C ILE A 145 6.60 -2.14 -12.44
N TRP A 146 7.63 -1.73 -13.15
CA TRP A 146 8.45 -2.61 -13.97
C TRP A 146 9.61 -3.20 -13.16
N LEU A 147 9.80 -4.50 -13.25
CA LEU A 147 11.03 -5.17 -12.86
C LEU A 147 11.88 -5.40 -14.10
N LYS A 148 13.12 -4.94 -14.08
CA LYS A 148 14.13 -5.21 -15.10
C LYS A 148 15.12 -6.22 -14.55
N ASP A 149 15.33 -7.34 -15.26
CA ASP A 149 16.39 -8.32 -15.01
C ASP A 149 17.56 -8.07 -16.00
N ASN A 150 18.66 -7.54 -15.50
CA ASN A 150 19.82 -7.22 -16.31
C ASN A 150 20.56 -8.46 -16.82
N LEU A 151 20.44 -9.60 -16.12
CA LEU A 151 21.04 -10.88 -16.56
C LEU A 151 20.27 -11.47 -17.73
N GLN A 152 18.94 -11.57 -17.62
CA GLN A 152 18.09 -12.13 -18.67
C GLN A 152 17.80 -11.11 -19.79
N LYS A 153 18.11 -9.82 -19.57
CA LYS A 153 17.75 -8.67 -20.45
C LYS A 153 16.26 -8.60 -20.72
N ASP A 154 15.49 -8.90 -19.71
CA ASP A 154 14.03 -8.94 -19.73
C ASP A 154 13.43 -7.92 -18.77
N SER A 155 12.14 -7.60 -18.97
CA SER A 155 11.39 -6.73 -18.05
C SER A 155 9.91 -7.06 -18.08
N ILE A 156 9.27 -7.02 -16.90
CA ILE A 156 7.85 -7.29 -16.71
C ILE A 156 7.20 -6.20 -15.85
N ASP A 157 5.96 -5.85 -16.13
CA ASP A 157 5.14 -5.08 -15.19
C ASP A 157 4.63 -6.02 -14.09
N LEU A 158 5.13 -5.84 -12.87
CA LEU A 158 4.78 -6.66 -11.71
C LEU A 158 3.31 -6.52 -11.27
N ARG A 159 2.58 -5.50 -11.78
CA ARG A 159 1.12 -5.44 -11.56
C ARG A 159 0.38 -6.52 -12.34
N LEU A 160 0.96 -7.01 -13.42
CA LEU A 160 0.33 -8.01 -14.29
C LEU A 160 0.67 -9.44 -13.89
N GLY A 161 1.70 -9.64 -13.06
CA GLY A 161 2.09 -11.01 -12.66
C GLY A 161 3.35 -11.08 -11.82
N ASN A 162 3.72 -12.31 -11.50
CA ASN A 162 4.95 -12.63 -10.78
C ASN A 162 6.10 -12.83 -11.78
N TYR A 163 7.30 -12.46 -11.40
CA TYR A 163 8.52 -12.75 -12.16
C TYR A 163 9.23 -13.96 -11.60
N GLY A 164 9.37 -15.03 -12.42
CA GLY A 164 10.14 -16.22 -12.08
C GLY A 164 11.55 -16.15 -12.63
N PHE A 165 12.56 -16.49 -11.82
CA PHE A 165 13.95 -16.50 -12.22
C PHE A 165 14.73 -17.63 -11.53
N LYS A 166 15.93 -17.92 -12.05
CA LYS A 166 16.85 -18.90 -11.46
C LYS A 166 18.05 -18.19 -10.85
N VAL A 167 18.52 -18.73 -9.74
CA VAL A 167 19.81 -18.41 -9.14
C VAL A 167 20.69 -19.64 -9.22
N ASP A 168 21.95 -19.43 -9.56
CA ASP A 168 23.03 -20.39 -9.46
C ASP A 168 24.10 -19.79 -8.55
N GLU A 169 24.36 -20.39 -7.40
CA GLU A 169 25.35 -19.92 -6.45
C GLU A 169 26.77 -19.85 -7.03
N ALA A 170 27.05 -20.66 -8.07
CA ALA A 170 28.32 -20.62 -8.76
C ALA A 170 28.46 -19.41 -9.72
N ASP A 171 27.36 -18.80 -10.14
CA ASP A 171 27.35 -17.62 -11.00
C ASP A 171 27.01 -16.36 -10.18
N ILE A 172 28.04 -15.57 -9.85
CA ILE A 172 27.90 -14.30 -9.12
C ILE A 172 26.98 -13.28 -9.79
N ASN A 173 26.71 -13.40 -11.08
CA ASN A 173 25.80 -12.52 -11.80
C ASN A 173 24.34 -12.93 -11.63
N SER A 174 24.09 -14.16 -11.15
CA SER A 174 22.73 -14.70 -11.00
C SER A 174 21.97 -14.13 -9.80
N PHE A 175 22.62 -13.33 -8.93
CA PHE A 175 22.06 -12.70 -7.73
C PHE A 175 22.76 -11.37 -7.43
N GLY A 176 22.42 -10.72 -6.31
CA GLY A 176 23.07 -9.49 -5.81
C GLY A 176 22.58 -8.21 -6.47
N LYS A 177 23.25 -7.12 -6.15
CA LYS A 177 22.85 -5.72 -6.39
C LYS A 177 22.73 -5.32 -7.86
N LYS A 178 23.35 -6.03 -8.77
CA LYS A 178 23.46 -5.61 -10.17
C LYS A 178 22.39 -6.22 -11.06
N ARG A 179 21.72 -7.25 -10.60
CA ARG A 179 20.80 -8.01 -11.43
C ARG A 179 19.45 -7.31 -11.61
N PHE A 180 18.82 -6.89 -10.54
CA PHE A 180 17.45 -6.43 -10.59
C PHE A 180 17.32 -4.92 -10.33
N VAL A 181 16.45 -4.29 -11.13
CA VAL A 181 16.10 -2.87 -10.98
C VAL A 181 14.59 -2.74 -11.08
N LEU A 182 14.00 -2.09 -10.10
CA LEU A 182 12.62 -1.67 -10.11
C LEU A 182 12.50 -0.29 -10.76
N ILE A 183 11.54 -0.12 -11.68
CA ILE A 183 11.29 1.15 -12.38
C ILE A 183 9.82 1.50 -12.23
N ILE A 184 9.51 2.71 -11.73
CA ILE A 184 8.15 3.18 -11.53
C ILE A 184 7.85 4.28 -12.55
N LYS A 185 6.80 4.06 -13.36
CA LYS A 185 6.40 4.96 -14.47
C LYS A 185 4.98 5.46 -14.30
#